data_e23cb95458d8430d879ecf89cedf5cd4
#
_entry.id   e23cb95458d8430d879ecf89cedf5cd4
#
_cell.length_a   1.000
_cell.length_b   1.000
_cell.length_c   1.000
_cell.angle_alpha   90.00
_cell.angle_beta   90.00
_cell.angle_gamma   90.00
#
_symmetry.space_group_name_H-M   'P 1'
#
loop_
_entity.id
_entity.type
_entity.pdbx_description
1 polymer ?
#
loop_
_entity_poly.entity_id
_entity_poly.type
_entity_poly.pdbx_seq_one_letter_code
_entity_poly.pdbx_strand_id
1 'polypeptide(L)'
;MSEDSPPPDSPQPPTIAVDAMGGDHAPAEIVAGAIAAAADHGMSIVLTGRPSQLRPLLAADRGGGDIRVAPADELVAMDEGALASWRRPRSSVAVACQLVRRGQAAAVVSAGSTAGIVATARLRLRSLPGLLRPGLAVALPTGPKPTLLVDAGAIADPKPEMMVQFAHLGVAYAQVAYGVEDPRVGLLTIGAEPAKGNKLARRAHELLAAAPHGGQPIRFTGNIEGSDLLAGKVDVVVTDGFTGNVALKTIEGAGGFATELTRAALQGSQAARFGTLFQRRALRELAGRMDSETYGGAALLGLEGTVVIAHGDSKAKGIASACRLAADLARGHITERIRERLGPSHRAGHFLRRQ
;
A
#
# COMPACT_ATOMS: atom_id res chain seq x y z
N MET A 1 -5.46 35.70 -30.09
CA MET A 1 -4.88 35.23 -28.82
C MET A 1 -6.08 34.87 -27.94
N SER A 2 -6.53 33.64 -28.03
CA SER A 2 -7.65 33.09 -27.23
C SER A 2 -7.01 32.34 -26.08
N GLU A 3 -7.26 32.79 -24.86
CA GLU A 3 -6.88 32.12 -23.62
C GLU A 3 -7.69 30.81 -23.52
N ASP A 4 -6.99 29.72 -23.71
CA ASP A 4 -7.48 28.37 -23.38
C ASP A 4 -7.43 28.21 -21.85
N SER A 5 -8.41 28.81 -21.16
CA SER A 5 -8.68 28.47 -19.78
C SER A 5 -9.37 27.11 -19.74
N PRO A 6 -8.87 26.15 -18.97
CA PRO A 6 -9.54 24.85 -18.85
C PRO A 6 -10.95 25.04 -18.29
N PRO A 7 -11.91 24.19 -18.66
CA PRO A 7 -13.29 24.31 -18.17
C PRO A 7 -13.33 24.19 -16.63
N PRO A 8 -14.25 24.93 -15.95
CA PRO A 8 -14.28 25.08 -14.50
C PRO A 8 -14.62 23.81 -13.70
N ASP A 9 -14.83 22.66 -14.34
CA ASP A 9 -15.26 21.39 -13.72
C ASP A 9 -14.25 20.23 -13.87
N SER A 10 -13.01 20.49 -14.26
CA SER A 10 -11.99 19.43 -14.20
C SER A 10 -11.59 19.24 -12.73
N PRO A 11 -11.79 18.04 -12.13
CA PRO A 11 -11.40 17.81 -10.75
C PRO A 11 -9.90 18.09 -10.62
N GLN A 12 -9.55 19.04 -9.74
CA GLN A 12 -8.15 19.37 -9.50
C GLN A 12 -7.39 18.10 -9.07
N PRO A 13 -6.17 17.88 -9.57
CA PRO A 13 -5.39 16.72 -9.21
C PRO A 13 -5.17 16.71 -7.69
N PRO A 14 -5.25 15.50 -7.05
CA PRO A 14 -5.11 15.42 -5.61
C PRO A 14 -3.71 15.86 -5.18
N THR A 15 -3.64 16.60 -4.08
CA THR A 15 -2.37 16.92 -3.43
C THR A 15 -1.89 15.73 -2.61
N ILE A 16 -0.66 15.26 -2.83
CA ILE A 16 -0.05 14.14 -2.09
C ILE A 16 1.03 14.68 -1.15
N ALA A 17 0.93 14.36 0.15
CA ALA A 17 1.95 14.66 1.14
C ALA A 17 3.00 13.53 1.13
N VAL A 18 4.25 13.85 0.78
CA VAL A 18 5.35 12.90 0.69
C VAL A 18 6.34 13.15 1.81
N ASP A 19 6.55 12.14 2.66
CA ASP A 19 7.61 12.12 3.67
C ASP A 19 8.97 12.04 2.99
N ALA A 20 9.63 13.19 2.84
CA ALA A 20 10.88 13.30 2.10
C ALA A 20 12.11 12.82 2.89
N MET A 21 11.94 12.47 4.16
CA MET A 21 13.05 12.09 5.06
C MET A 21 13.03 10.61 5.42
N GLY A 22 12.00 9.85 5.00
CA GLY A 22 11.86 8.41 5.27
C GLY A 22 12.40 7.57 4.12
N GLY A 23 13.15 6.50 4.45
CA GLY A 23 13.73 5.56 3.50
C GLY A 23 15.26 5.63 3.43
N ASP A 24 15.86 4.56 2.91
CA ASP A 24 17.32 4.36 2.89
C ASP A 24 18.01 5.35 1.94
N HIS A 25 17.32 5.84 0.92
CA HIS A 25 17.81 6.77 -0.09
C HIS A 25 17.26 8.19 0.05
N ALA A 26 16.64 8.49 1.22
CA ALA A 26 16.14 9.84 1.50
C ALA A 26 17.29 10.86 1.70
N PRO A 27 17.13 12.12 1.31
CA PRO A 27 15.97 12.67 0.61
C PRO A 27 16.06 12.60 -0.93
N ALA A 28 17.21 12.25 -1.53
CA ALA A 28 17.49 12.44 -2.95
C ALA A 28 16.50 11.66 -3.86
N GLU A 29 16.38 10.34 -3.67
CA GLU A 29 15.50 9.50 -4.47
C GLU A 29 14.02 9.81 -4.21
N ILE A 30 13.67 10.22 -2.97
CA ILE A 30 12.31 10.60 -2.63
C ILE A 30 11.89 11.87 -3.39
N VAL A 31 12.76 12.87 -3.41
CA VAL A 31 12.51 14.11 -4.15
C VAL A 31 12.45 13.86 -5.65
N ALA A 32 13.37 13.06 -6.21
CA ALA A 32 13.37 12.72 -7.63
C ALA A 32 12.08 11.97 -8.04
N GLY A 33 11.60 11.02 -7.21
CA GLY A 33 10.35 10.31 -7.45
C GLY A 33 9.11 11.22 -7.33
N ALA A 34 9.11 12.14 -6.39
CA ALA A 34 8.05 13.14 -6.24
C ALA A 34 7.97 14.08 -7.46
N ILE A 35 9.12 14.52 -7.99
CA ILE A 35 9.20 15.32 -9.22
C ILE A 35 8.65 14.55 -10.41
N ALA A 36 9.06 13.28 -10.58
CA ALA A 36 8.55 12.42 -11.64
C ALA A 36 7.02 12.25 -11.53
N ALA A 37 6.50 12.01 -10.33
CA ALA A 37 5.06 11.89 -10.11
C ALA A 37 4.29 13.18 -10.45
N ALA A 38 4.82 14.34 -10.08
CA ALA A 38 4.21 15.63 -10.39
C ALA A 38 4.19 15.90 -11.91
N ALA A 39 5.29 15.58 -12.61
CA ALA A 39 5.42 15.79 -14.05
C ALA A 39 4.54 14.82 -14.86
N ASP A 40 4.61 13.51 -14.56
CA ASP A 40 3.98 12.49 -15.38
C ASP A 40 2.46 12.37 -15.18
N HIS A 41 1.96 12.79 -13.99
CA HIS A 41 0.57 12.58 -13.61
C HIS A 41 -0.19 13.86 -13.22
N GLY A 42 0.45 15.03 -13.37
CA GLY A 42 -0.15 16.32 -13.05
C GLY A 42 -0.59 16.45 -11.59
N MET A 43 0.10 15.78 -10.65
CA MET A 43 -0.23 15.81 -9.23
C MET A 43 0.38 17.03 -8.56
N SER A 44 -0.32 17.58 -7.55
CA SER A 44 0.30 18.51 -6.61
C SER A 44 1.00 17.73 -5.50
N ILE A 45 2.25 18.06 -5.20
CA ILE A 45 3.05 17.38 -4.17
C ILE A 45 3.40 18.35 -3.04
N VAL A 46 3.31 17.88 -1.79
CA VAL A 46 3.86 18.57 -0.63
C VAL A 46 4.92 17.68 0.01
N LEU A 47 6.18 18.04 -0.15
CA LEU A 47 7.32 17.37 0.48
C LEU A 47 7.41 17.81 1.95
N THR A 48 7.35 16.86 2.88
CA THR A 48 7.55 17.15 4.31
C THR A 48 8.97 16.76 4.72
N GLY A 49 9.70 17.71 5.29
CA GLY A 49 11.11 17.50 5.69
C GLY A 49 11.87 18.79 5.92
N ARG A 50 13.20 18.68 5.98
CA ARG A 50 14.09 19.81 6.25
C ARG A 50 14.27 20.69 5.01
N PRO A 51 13.80 21.96 5.02
CA PRO A 51 13.88 22.85 3.84
C PRO A 51 15.31 23.04 3.32
N SER A 52 16.32 23.06 4.22
CA SER A 52 17.73 23.18 3.86
C SER A 52 18.26 22.05 2.99
N GLN A 53 17.67 20.84 3.11
CA GLN A 53 18.04 19.67 2.32
C GLN A 53 17.18 19.54 1.05
N LEU A 54 15.90 19.93 1.12
CA LEU A 54 14.95 19.73 0.02
C LEU A 54 15.05 20.81 -1.07
N ARG A 55 15.23 22.09 -0.68
CA ARG A 55 15.30 23.21 -1.65
C ARG A 55 16.42 23.08 -2.67
N PRO A 56 17.66 22.68 -2.31
CA PRO A 56 18.73 22.48 -3.30
C PRO A 56 18.41 21.39 -4.31
N LEU A 57 17.76 20.27 -3.87
CA LEU A 57 17.35 19.17 -4.75
C LEU A 57 16.27 19.62 -5.74
N LEU A 58 15.29 20.38 -5.28
CA LEU A 58 14.24 20.96 -6.14
C LEU A 58 14.80 22.00 -7.12
N ALA A 59 15.77 22.80 -6.70
CA ALA A 59 16.39 23.82 -7.57
C ALA A 59 17.30 23.20 -8.66
N ALA A 60 17.83 22.01 -8.44
CA ALA A 60 18.65 21.28 -9.41
C ALA A 60 17.81 20.67 -10.54
N ASP A 61 16.52 20.46 -10.31
CA ASP A 61 15.59 19.95 -11.30
C ASP A 61 14.80 21.11 -11.94
N ARG A 62 14.77 21.14 -13.26
CA ARG A 62 14.00 22.13 -14.06
C ARG A 62 12.60 21.64 -14.41
N GLY A 63 12.16 20.51 -13.85
CA GLY A 63 10.83 19.91 -14.06
C GLY A 63 9.72 20.79 -13.46
N GLY A 64 8.73 21.14 -14.27
CA GLY A 64 7.67 22.10 -13.95
C GLY A 64 6.49 21.49 -13.20
N GLY A 65 6.67 20.82 -12.05
CA GLY A 65 5.56 20.31 -11.23
C GLY A 65 5.14 21.25 -10.10
N ASP A 66 3.87 21.20 -9.64
CA ASP A 66 3.42 21.92 -8.43
C ASP A 66 3.93 21.18 -7.18
N ILE A 67 5.15 21.54 -6.74
CA ILE A 67 5.81 20.97 -5.57
C ILE A 67 6.07 22.02 -4.53
N ARG A 68 5.53 21.81 -3.33
CA ARG A 68 5.69 22.68 -2.16
C ARG A 68 6.45 21.96 -1.05
N VAL A 69 7.11 22.70 -0.18
CA VAL A 69 7.82 22.15 0.98
C VAL A 69 7.12 22.60 2.26
N ALA A 70 6.71 21.61 3.08
CA ALA A 70 6.22 21.81 4.43
C ALA A 70 7.36 21.46 5.43
N PRO A 71 7.80 22.41 6.26
CA PRO A 71 8.92 22.19 7.16
C PRO A 71 8.64 21.11 8.21
N ALA A 72 9.60 20.19 8.38
CA ALA A 72 9.62 19.16 9.43
C ALA A 72 11.08 18.92 9.84
N ASP A 73 11.39 19.20 11.11
CA ASP A 73 12.77 19.20 11.58
C ASP A 73 13.19 17.84 12.18
N GLU A 74 12.21 17.02 12.56
CA GLU A 74 12.41 15.71 13.16
C GLU A 74 12.18 14.59 12.13
N LEU A 75 12.83 13.45 12.33
CA LEU A 75 12.60 12.24 11.55
C LEU A 75 12.41 11.04 12.51
N VAL A 76 11.71 10.02 12.08
CA VAL A 76 11.68 8.69 12.71
C VAL A 76 12.68 7.83 11.95
N ALA A 77 13.73 7.38 12.63
CA ALA A 77 14.76 6.56 11.98
C ALA A 77 14.23 5.16 11.65
N MET A 78 14.87 4.48 10.68
CA MET A 78 14.43 3.16 10.20
C MET A 78 14.48 2.07 11.26
N ASP A 79 15.38 2.16 12.22
CA ASP A 79 15.57 1.25 13.36
C ASP A 79 14.72 1.63 14.58
N GLU A 80 14.05 2.79 14.57
CA GLU A 80 13.19 3.23 15.66
C GLU A 80 11.80 2.57 15.59
N GLY A 81 11.40 1.95 16.70
CA GLY A 81 10.09 1.33 16.83
C GLY A 81 8.94 2.33 17.02
N ALA A 82 7.73 1.80 17.18
CA ALA A 82 6.47 2.56 17.32
C ALA A 82 6.49 3.66 18.41
N LEU A 83 7.29 3.51 19.46
CA LEU A 83 7.42 4.50 20.55
C LEU A 83 8.04 5.82 20.09
N ALA A 84 8.88 5.81 19.06
CA ALA A 84 9.48 7.04 18.51
C ALA A 84 8.43 7.99 17.95
N SER A 85 7.36 7.46 17.39
CA SER A 85 6.23 8.23 16.83
C SER A 85 5.55 9.14 17.86
N TRP A 86 5.52 8.74 19.13
CA TRP A 86 4.98 9.54 20.23
C TRP A 86 5.91 10.68 20.63
N ARG A 87 7.22 10.45 20.58
CA ARG A 87 8.27 11.38 21.01
C ARG A 87 8.57 12.44 19.95
N ARG A 88 8.18 12.22 18.69
CA ARG A 88 8.53 13.09 17.55
C ARG A 88 7.30 13.62 16.81
N PRO A 89 6.55 14.53 17.45
CA PRO A 89 5.31 15.07 16.85
C PRO A 89 5.53 15.92 15.61
N ARG A 90 6.76 16.40 15.38
CA ARG A 90 7.18 17.20 14.21
C ARG A 90 8.03 16.41 13.22
N SER A 91 7.99 15.07 13.29
CA SER A 91 8.63 14.24 12.27
C SER A 91 7.98 14.44 10.91
N SER A 92 8.74 14.24 9.84
CA SER A 92 8.27 14.42 8.47
C SER A 92 7.00 13.62 8.18
N VAL A 93 6.95 12.35 8.57
CA VAL A 93 5.74 11.51 8.44
C VAL A 93 4.58 12.04 9.31
N ALA A 94 4.82 12.59 10.50
CA ALA A 94 3.77 13.16 11.34
C ALA A 94 3.18 14.45 10.73
N VAL A 95 4.03 15.27 10.14
CA VAL A 95 3.59 16.49 9.42
C VAL A 95 2.78 16.10 8.19
N ALA A 96 3.21 15.09 7.41
CA ALA A 96 2.44 14.57 6.27
C ALA A 96 1.05 14.10 6.68
N CYS A 97 0.94 13.31 7.76
CA CYS A 97 -0.35 12.89 8.31
C CYS A 97 -1.22 14.08 8.79
N GLN A 98 -0.60 15.14 9.36
CA GLN A 98 -1.34 16.34 9.77
C GLN A 98 -1.91 17.11 8.56
N LEU A 99 -1.19 17.17 7.43
CA LEU A 99 -1.71 17.78 6.21
C LEU A 99 -2.96 17.07 5.72
N VAL A 100 -2.95 15.72 5.71
CA VAL A 100 -4.14 14.93 5.34
C VAL A 100 -5.28 15.16 6.33
N ARG A 101 -5.03 15.14 7.62
CA ARG A 101 -6.07 15.40 8.64
C ARG A 101 -6.70 16.78 8.52
N ARG A 102 -5.98 17.77 8.01
CA ARG A 102 -6.46 19.14 7.78
C ARG A 102 -7.12 19.33 6.41
N GLY A 103 -7.22 18.30 5.58
CA GLY A 103 -7.71 18.39 4.21
C GLY A 103 -6.79 19.17 3.25
N GLN A 104 -5.52 19.38 3.64
CA GLN A 104 -4.51 20.07 2.82
C GLN A 104 -3.76 19.11 1.87
N ALA A 105 -3.89 17.81 2.10
CA ALA A 105 -3.46 16.75 1.21
C ALA A 105 -4.49 15.61 1.23
N ALA A 106 -4.59 14.87 0.13
CA ALA A 106 -5.52 13.75 -0.03
C ALA A 106 -4.95 12.42 0.49
N ALA A 107 -3.62 12.27 0.45
CA ALA A 107 -2.94 11.06 0.90
C ALA A 107 -1.52 11.34 1.40
N VAL A 108 -0.98 10.38 2.17
CA VAL A 108 0.41 10.33 2.63
C VAL A 108 1.16 9.26 1.86
N VAL A 109 2.39 9.55 1.45
CA VAL A 109 3.39 8.57 0.97
C VAL A 109 4.63 8.65 1.84
N SER A 110 5.15 7.52 2.31
CA SER A 110 6.42 7.44 3.04
C SER A 110 7.14 6.12 2.74
N ALA A 111 8.47 6.17 2.63
CA ALA A 111 9.34 5.01 2.52
C ALA A 111 10.06 4.68 3.85
N GLY A 112 9.64 5.28 4.95
CA GLY A 112 10.20 5.05 6.27
C GLY A 112 9.88 3.66 6.83
N SER A 113 10.29 3.42 8.09
CA SER A 113 9.99 2.17 8.81
C SER A 113 8.48 1.90 8.86
N THR A 114 8.05 0.73 8.40
CA THR A 114 6.62 0.34 8.41
C THR A 114 6.01 0.48 9.80
N ALA A 115 6.70 0.01 10.85
CA ALA A 115 6.22 0.12 12.23
C ALA A 115 6.06 1.58 12.68
N GLY A 116 7.02 2.45 12.33
CA GLY A 116 6.99 3.88 12.62
C GLY A 116 5.85 4.59 11.89
N ILE A 117 5.64 4.28 10.62
CA ILE A 117 4.56 4.87 9.80
C ILE A 117 3.20 4.41 10.33
N VAL A 118 3.00 3.10 10.55
CA VAL A 118 1.74 2.55 11.09
C VAL A 118 1.39 3.20 12.43
N ALA A 119 2.35 3.31 13.34
CA ALA A 119 2.15 3.94 14.65
C ALA A 119 1.81 5.43 14.53
N THR A 120 2.57 6.17 13.71
CA THR A 120 2.34 7.61 13.48
C THR A 120 0.99 7.86 12.83
N ALA A 121 0.66 7.13 11.77
CA ALA A 121 -0.59 7.27 11.04
C ALA A 121 -1.80 6.97 11.94
N ARG A 122 -1.76 5.89 12.74
CA ARG A 122 -2.82 5.60 13.72
C ARG A 122 -3.01 6.70 14.75
N LEU A 123 -1.91 7.27 15.23
CA LEU A 123 -1.96 8.35 16.21
C LEU A 123 -2.55 9.64 15.62
N ARG A 124 -2.19 9.98 14.37
CA ARG A 124 -2.52 11.26 13.72
C ARG A 124 -3.83 11.23 12.95
N LEU A 125 -4.11 10.16 12.21
CA LEU A 125 -5.30 10.04 11.38
C LEU A 125 -6.45 9.31 12.07
N ARG A 126 -6.16 8.53 13.14
CA ARG A 126 -7.13 7.66 13.83
C ARG A 126 -7.67 6.53 12.93
N SER A 127 -8.21 5.48 13.54
CA SER A 127 -8.92 4.43 12.80
C SER A 127 -10.34 4.86 12.48
N LEU A 128 -10.87 4.34 11.37
CA LEU A 128 -12.27 4.51 11.01
C LEU A 128 -13.19 4.01 12.13
N PRO A 129 -14.33 4.68 12.39
CA PRO A 129 -15.32 4.21 13.37
C PRO A 129 -15.76 2.78 13.08
N GLY A 130 -15.74 1.93 14.11
CA GLY A 130 -16.11 0.51 13.99
C GLY A 130 -14.98 -0.41 13.54
N LEU A 131 -13.89 0.11 13.03
CA LEU A 131 -12.72 -0.71 12.70
C LEU A 131 -11.85 -0.95 13.94
N LEU A 132 -11.53 -2.21 14.19
CA LEU A 132 -10.71 -2.61 15.34
C LEU A 132 -9.24 -2.20 15.15
N ARG A 133 -8.69 -2.47 13.97
CA ARG A 133 -7.30 -2.15 13.61
C ARG A 133 -7.17 -1.92 12.11
N PRO A 134 -6.29 -1.03 11.66
CA PRO A 134 -5.93 -0.91 10.25
C PRO A 134 -5.21 -2.18 9.77
N GLY A 135 -5.33 -2.48 8.48
CA GLY A 135 -4.61 -3.57 7.81
C GLY A 135 -3.69 -3.05 6.72
N LEU A 136 -2.56 -3.71 6.52
CA LEU A 136 -1.61 -3.41 5.45
C LEU A 136 -1.93 -4.25 4.22
N ALA A 137 -2.25 -3.61 3.11
CA ALA A 137 -2.60 -4.27 1.86
C ALA A 137 -1.46 -4.15 0.84
N VAL A 138 -1.05 -5.27 0.27
CA VAL A 138 0.02 -5.34 -0.74
C VAL A 138 -0.46 -6.09 -1.98
N ALA A 139 -0.13 -5.57 -3.15
CA ALA A 139 -0.42 -6.20 -4.43
C ALA A 139 0.62 -7.29 -4.76
N LEU A 140 0.16 -8.50 -5.06
CA LEU A 140 0.99 -9.62 -5.54
C LEU A 140 0.86 -9.74 -7.06
N PRO A 141 1.95 -10.00 -7.80
CA PRO A 141 1.96 -10.05 -9.28
C PRO A 141 1.39 -11.37 -9.81
N THR A 142 0.07 -11.51 -9.87
CA THR A 142 -0.61 -12.76 -10.24
C THR A 142 -1.12 -12.83 -11.69
N GLY A 143 -0.92 -11.82 -12.50
CA GLY A 143 -1.40 -11.81 -13.89
C GLY A 143 -1.83 -10.43 -14.37
N PRO A 144 -2.86 -10.32 -15.21
CA PRO A 144 -3.29 -9.01 -15.72
C PRO A 144 -3.85 -8.08 -14.62
N LYS A 145 -4.46 -8.65 -13.58
CA LYS A 145 -4.82 -7.94 -12.34
C LYS A 145 -4.07 -8.58 -11.17
N PRO A 146 -3.49 -7.79 -10.27
CA PRO A 146 -2.81 -8.33 -9.10
C PRO A 146 -3.80 -8.92 -8.09
N THR A 147 -3.36 -9.90 -7.31
CA THR A 147 -4.05 -10.36 -6.10
C THR A 147 -3.63 -9.51 -4.92
N LEU A 148 -4.57 -9.10 -4.09
CA LEU A 148 -4.30 -8.28 -2.92
C LEU A 148 -4.12 -9.15 -1.68
N LEU A 149 -2.99 -9.03 -0.99
CA LEU A 149 -2.73 -9.67 0.31
C LEU A 149 -3.04 -8.69 1.45
N VAL A 150 -3.89 -9.08 2.40
CA VAL A 150 -4.28 -8.30 3.60
C VAL A 150 -4.44 -9.26 4.79
N ASP A 151 -3.73 -9.13 5.87
CA ASP A 151 -2.77 -8.15 6.34
C ASP A 151 -1.33 -8.59 6.00
N ALA A 152 -0.54 -7.68 5.46
CA ALA A 152 0.84 -7.96 5.08
C ALA A 152 1.88 -7.54 6.16
N GLY A 153 1.43 -7.24 7.40
CA GLY A 153 2.37 -6.97 8.48
C GLY A 153 2.02 -5.81 9.43
N ALA A 154 0.77 -5.33 9.46
CA ALA A 154 0.37 -4.32 10.44
C ALA A 154 0.03 -4.93 11.82
N ILE A 155 -0.55 -6.12 11.88
CA ILE A 155 -1.02 -6.78 13.12
C ILE A 155 -0.61 -8.25 13.10
N ALA A 156 0.40 -8.60 13.87
CA ALA A 156 0.93 -9.97 13.89
C ALA A 156 -0.05 -11.00 14.46
N ASP A 157 -0.84 -10.62 15.47
CA ASP A 157 -1.78 -11.51 16.16
C ASP A 157 -3.18 -10.86 16.23
N PRO A 158 -3.95 -10.90 15.13
CA PRO A 158 -5.29 -10.34 15.07
C PRO A 158 -6.32 -11.25 15.72
N LYS A 159 -7.47 -10.66 16.12
CA LYS A 159 -8.67 -11.42 16.47
C LYS A 159 -9.40 -11.90 15.21
N PRO A 160 -10.20 -13.00 15.28
CA PRO A 160 -10.97 -13.49 14.12
C PRO A 160 -11.88 -12.43 13.48
N GLU A 161 -12.46 -11.53 14.27
CA GLU A 161 -13.29 -10.44 13.78
C GLU A 161 -12.51 -9.41 12.95
N MET A 162 -11.20 -9.24 13.25
CA MET A 162 -10.31 -8.40 12.43
C MET A 162 -10.07 -9.01 11.06
N MET A 163 -10.01 -10.36 10.94
CA MET A 163 -9.86 -11.04 9.65
C MET A 163 -11.03 -10.74 8.72
N VAL A 164 -12.25 -10.70 9.26
CA VAL A 164 -13.45 -10.27 8.50
C VAL A 164 -13.32 -8.80 8.06
N GLN A 165 -12.84 -7.94 8.95
CA GLN A 165 -12.61 -6.54 8.60
C GLN A 165 -11.52 -6.40 7.52
N PHE A 166 -10.44 -7.17 7.58
CA PHE A 166 -9.42 -7.20 6.53
C PHE A 166 -9.99 -7.62 5.17
N ALA A 167 -10.95 -8.54 5.14
CA ALA A 167 -11.66 -8.87 3.91
C ALA A 167 -12.41 -7.66 3.34
N HIS A 168 -13.14 -6.90 4.18
CA HIS A 168 -13.81 -5.66 3.74
C HIS A 168 -12.82 -4.61 3.24
N LEU A 169 -11.68 -4.43 3.91
CA LEU A 169 -10.61 -3.52 3.47
C LEU A 169 -10.08 -3.94 2.09
N GLY A 170 -9.78 -5.23 1.91
CA GLY A 170 -9.27 -5.77 0.66
C GLY A 170 -10.26 -5.64 -0.49
N VAL A 171 -11.54 -5.94 -0.25
CA VAL A 171 -12.60 -5.81 -1.26
C VAL A 171 -12.74 -4.35 -1.69
N ALA A 172 -12.79 -3.38 -0.75
CA ALA A 172 -12.84 -1.96 -1.09
C ALA A 172 -11.64 -1.53 -1.95
N TYR A 173 -10.45 -1.98 -1.58
CA TYR A 173 -9.23 -1.68 -2.35
C TYR A 173 -9.30 -2.28 -3.77
N ALA A 174 -9.66 -3.56 -3.91
CA ALA A 174 -9.75 -4.22 -5.22
C ALA A 174 -10.79 -3.54 -6.14
N GLN A 175 -11.89 -3.06 -5.56
CA GLN A 175 -12.89 -2.28 -6.27
C GLN A 175 -12.34 -0.94 -6.78
N VAL A 176 -11.66 -0.19 -5.91
CA VAL A 176 -11.15 1.15 -6.22
C VAL A 176 -9.93 1.09 -7.13
N ALA A 177 -8.92 0.30 -6.78
CA ALA A 177 -7.64 0.30 -7.48
C ALA A 177 -7.64 -0.55 -8.76
N TYR A 178 -8.45 -1.62 -8.81
CA TYR A 178 -8.41 -2.57 -9.94
C TYR A 178 -9.74 -2.70 -10.70
N GLY A 179 -10.77 -1.97 -10.29
CA GLY A 179 -12.09 -2.02 -10.93
C GLY A 179 -12.71 -3.41 -10.93
N VAL A 180 -12.49 -4.20 -9.85
CA VAL A 180 -13.12 -5.51 -9.68
C VAL A 180 -14.43 -5.31 -8.93
N GLU A 181 -15.57 -5.48 -9.60
CA GLU A 181 -16.89 -5.20 -9.01
C GLU A 181 -17.22 -6.14 -7.85
N ASP A 182 -16.99 -7.44 -8.00
CA ASP A 182 -17.28 -8.50 -7.01
C ASP A 182 -16.03 -9.34 -6.71
N PRO A 183 -15.08 -8.82 -5.89
CA PRO A 183 -13.81 -9.48 -5.63
C PRO A 183 -14.00 -10.81 -4.89
N ARG A 184 -13.36 -11.88 -5.39
CA ARG A 184 -13.26 -13.18 -4.75
C ARG A 184 -12.30 -13.10 -3.58
N VAL A 185 -12.75 -13.51 -2.40
CA VAL A 185 -11.96 -13.48 -1.16
C VAL A 185 -11.59 -14.89 -0.74
N GLY A 186 -10.30 -15.15 -0.53
CA GLY A 186 -9.77 -16.39 0.02
C GLY A 186 -9.10 -16.17 1.38
N LEU A 187 -9.17 -17.16 2.27
CA LEU A 187 -8.46 -17.15 3.55
C LEU A 187 -7.20 -18.01 3.43
N LEU A 188 -6.02 -17.43 3.67
CA LEU A 188 -4.75 -18.16 3.61
C LEU A 188 -4.64 -19.13 4.79
N THR A 189 -4.46 -20.41 4.46
CA THR A 189 -4.29 -21.50 5.43
C THR A 189 -3.29 -22.55 4.92
N ILE A 190 -3.17 -23.66 5.66
CA ILE A 190 -2.31 -24.81 5.33
C ILE A 190 -3.04 -25.92 4.55
N GLY A 191 -4.27 -25.70 4.11
CA GLY A 191 -5.08 -26.66 3.35
C GLY A 191 -6.42 -26.05 2.98
N ALA A 192 -7.02 -26.54 1.89
CA ALA A 192 -8.25 -26.00 1.31
C ALA A 192 -9.52 -26.31 2.12
N GLU A 193 -9.50 -27.35 2.96
CA GLU A 193 -10.69 -27.78 3.71
C GLU A 193 -11.02 -26.80 4.86
N PRO A 194 -12.29 -26.57 5.18
CA PRO A 194 -12.73 -25.61 6.21
C PRO A 194 -12.11 -25.80 7.60
N ALA A 195 -11.79 -27.06 7.95
CA ALA A 195 -11.22 -27.43 9.25
C ALA A 195 -9.69 -27.20 9.36
N LYS A 196 -9.03 -26.83 8.26
CA LYS A 196 -7.57 -26.61 8.25
C LYS A 196 -7.18 -25.27 8.88
N GLY A 197 -5.93 -25.20 9.31
CA GLY A 197 -5.35 -24.03 9.93
C GLY A 197 -5.38 -24.05 11.46
N ASN A 198 -4.84 -23.01 12.05
CA ASN A 198 -4.82 -22.77 13.50
C ASN A 198 -6.21 -22.33 14.02
N LYS A 199 -6.33 -22.06 15.32
CA LYS A 199 -7.61 -21.61 15.93
C LYS A 199 -8.13 -20.32 15.30
N LEU A 200 -7.23 -19.37 15.00
CA LEU A 200 -7.57 -18.10 14.37
C LEU A 200 -8.17 -18.33 12.96
N ALA A 201 -7.47 -19.11 12.12
CA ALA A 201 -7.90 -19.38 10.75
C ALA A 201 -9.26 -20.10 10.69
N ARG A 202 -9.46 -21.16 11.51
CA ARG A 202 -10.75 -21.86 11.57
C ARG A 202 -11.90 -20.93 11.99
N ARG A 203 -11.67 -20.12 13.03
CA ARG A 203 -12.70 -19.19 13.48
C ARG A 203 -12.97 -18.07 12.48
N ALA A 204 -11.92 -17.57 11.80
CA ALA A 204 -12.06 -16.61 10.71
C ALA A 204 -12.83 -17.19 9.52
N HIS A 205 -12.57 -18.46 9.16
CA HIS A 205 -13.32 -19.17 8.12
C HIS A 205 -14.82 -19.21 8.43
N GLU A 206 -15.19 -19.62 9.66
CA GLU A 206 -16.58 -19.66 10.10
C GLU A 206 -17.26 -18.29 9.99
N LEU A 207 -16.56 -17.21 10.40
CA LEU A 207 -17.09 -15.86 10.34
C LEU A 207 -17.21 -15.33 8.90
N LEU A 208 -16.25 -15.63 8.03
CA LEU A 208 -16.27 -15.23 6.62
C LEU A 208 -17.33 -15.99 5.82
N ALA A 209 -17.56 -17.29 6.14
CA ALA A 209 -18.59 -18.13 5.51
C ALA A 209 -20.02 -17.82 6.00
N ALA A 210 -20.15 -17.27 7.20
CA ALA A 210 -21.45 -16.86 7.72
C ALA A 210 -21.97 -15.62 6.97
N ALA A 211 -23.30 -15.54 6.80
CA ALA A 211 -23.95 -14.40 6.16
C ALA A 211 -23.56 -13.05 6.83
N PRO A 212 -23.69 -11.91 6.13
CA PRO A 212 -23.06 -10.64 6.51
C PRO A 212 -23.36 -10.22 7.94
N HIS A 213 -22.32 -10.08 8.75
CA HIS A 213 -22.37 -9.54 10.10
C HIS A 213 -22.37 -7.99 10.03
N GLY A 214 -23.47 -7.41 9.54
CA GLY A 214 -23.69 -5.95 9.61
C GLY A 214 -22.98 -5.10 8.56
N GLY A 215 -22.17 -5.69 7.66
CA GLY A 215 -21.51 -5.03 6.53
C GLY A 215 -22.10 -5.44 5.17
N GLN A 216 -21.52 -4.93 4.08
CA GLN A 216 -21.85 -5.40 2.74
C GLN A 216 -21.41 -6.85 2.53
N PRO A 217 -22.02 -7.61 1.59
CA PRO A 217 -21.64 -8.99 1.30
C PRO A 217 -20.17 -9.11 0.90
N ILE A 218 -19.55 -10.24 1.29
CA ILE A 218 -18.21 -10.66 0.86
C ILE A 218 -18.36 -11.95 0.06
N ARG A 219 -17.84 -11.99 -1.16
CA ARG A 219 -17.76 -13.20 -1.97
C ARG A 219 -16.62 -14.09 -1.46
N PHE A 220 -16.85 -14.76 -0.32
CA PHE A 220 -15.89 -15.66 0.25
C PHE A 220 -15.86 -16.99 -0.51
N THR A 221 -14.69 -17.40 -0.99
CA THR A 221 -14.50 -18.62 -1.81
C THR A 221 -13.90 -19.79 -1.01
N GLY A 222 -13.63 -19.59 0.28
CA GLY A 222 -13.06 -20.62 1.14
C GLY A 222 -11.58 -20.41 1.43
N ASN A 223 -10.92 -21.47 1.92
CA ASN A 223 -9.49 -21.48 2.20
C ASN A 223 -8.68 -21.57 0.90
N ILE A 224 -7.49 -20.97 0.92
CA ILE A 224 -6.45 -21.12 -0.10
C ILE A 224 -5.13 -21.48 0.57
N GLU A 225 -4.21 -22.07 -0.19
CA GLU A 225 -2.87 -22.43 0.27
C GLU A 225 -1.80 -21.45 -0.20
N GLY A 226 -0.60 -21.51 0.38
CA GLY A 226 0.53 -20.68 -0.02
C GLY A 226 0.91 -20.78 -1.51
N SER A 227 0.72 -21.97 -2.10
CA SER A 227 0.90 -22.21 -3.55
C SER A 227 -0.07 -21.42 -4.44
N ASP A 228 -1.21 -20.99 -3.89
CA ASP A 228 -2.25 -20.28 -4.62
C ASP A 228 -2.04 -18.76 -4.65
N LEU A 229 -1.12 -18.23 -3.82
CA LEU A 229 -0.88 -16.79 -3.68
C LEU A 229 -0.56 -16.10 -5.01
N LEU A 230 0.19 -16.77 -5.88
CA LEU A 230 0.56 -16.25 -7.19
C LEU A 230 -0.25 -16.85 -8.36
N ALA A 231 -1.26 -17.68 -8.06
CA ALA A 231 -2.06 -18.36 -9.08
C ALA A 231 -3.25 -17.54 -9.62
N GLY A 232 -3.57 -16.39 -9.02
CA GLY A 232 -4.71 -15.56 -9.44
C GLY A 232 -6.08 -16.22 -9.22
N LYS A 233 -6.18 -17.20 -8.31
CA LYS A 233 -7.44 -17.90 -7.99
C LYS A 233 -8.44 -16.99 -7.31
N VAL A 234 -7.96 -16.02 -6.53
CA VAL A 234 -8.76 -15.03 -5.79
C VAL A 234 -8.22 -13.64 -6.04
N ASP A 235 -9.04 -12.63 -5.80
CA ASP A 235 -8.68 -11.23 -5.98
C ASP A 235 -8.15 -10.61 -4.68
N VAL A 236 -8.59 -11.15 -3.53
CA VAL A 236 -8.17 -10.75 -2.19
C VAL A 236 -7.81 -11.97 -1.36
N VAL A 237 -6.64 -11.98 -0.76
CA VAL A 237 -6.17 -12.97 0.21
C VAL A 237 -6.17 -12.34 1.59
N VAL A 238 -6.89 -12.95 2.52
CA VAL A 238 -6.94 -12.53 3.93
C VAL A 238 -6.03 -13.43 4.76
N THR A 239 -5.21 -12.82 5.61
CA THR A 239 -4.33 -13.53 6.53
C THR A 239 -4.02 -12.66 7.77
N ASP A 240 -3.43 -13.24 8.82
CA ASP A 240 -2.80 -12.47 9.89
C ASP A 240 -1.51 -11.80 9.39
N GLY A 241 -1.11 -10.69 10.04
CA GLY A 241 0.04 -9.94 9.57
C GLY A 241 1.39 -10.64 9.74
N PHE A 242 1.51 -11.62 10.65
CA PHE A 242 2.72 -12.43 10.76
C PHE A 242 2.87 -13.35 9.55
N THR A 243 1.85 -14.15 9.27
CA THR A 243 1.82 -15.05 8.11
C THR A 243 1.92 -14.26 6.81
N GLY A 244 1.20 -13.15 6.69
CA GLY A 244 1.22 -12.30 5.50
C GLY A 244 2.58 -11.68 5.23
N ASN A 245 3.27 -11.17 6.26
CA ASN A 245 4.60 -10.63 6.11
C ASN A 245 5.64 -11.70 5.75
N VAL A 246 5.56 -12.88 6.36
CA VAL A 246 6.44 -14.02 6.00
C VAL A 246 6.21 -14.44 4.55
N ALA A 247 4.94 -14.60 4.13
CA ALA A 247 4.59 -14.94 2.76
C ALA A 247 5.10 -13.90 1.76
N LEU A 248 4.87 -12.60 2.03
CA LEU A 248 5.36 -11.50 1.21
C LEU A 248 6.88 -11.52 1.06
N LYS A 249 7.62 -11.60 2.17
CA LYS A 249 9.09 -11.62 2.15
C LYS A 249 9.65 -12.87 1.48
N THR A 250 8.96 -14.01 1.58
CA THR A 250 9.33 -15.24 0.86
C THR A 250 9.15 -15.06 -0.65
N ILE A 251 8.03 -14.46 -1.08
CA ILE A 251 7.77 -14.18 -2.51
C ILE A 251 8.80 -13.18 -3.06
N GLU A 252 9.10 -12.10 -2.32
CA GLU A 252 10.12 -11.11 -2.70
C GLU A 252 11.51 -11.77 -2.84
N GLY A 253 11.92 -12.57 -1.84
CA GLY A 253 13.20 -13.27 -1.86
C GLY A 253 13.29 -14.31 -2.98
N ALA A 254 12.25 -15.10 -3.20
CA ALA A 254 12.20 -16.09 -4.29
C ALA A 254 12.24 -15.41 -5.67
N GLY A 255 11.53 -14.30 -5.83
CA GLY A 255 11.55 -13.48 -7.05
C GLY A 255 12.93 -12.89 -7.35
N GLY A 256 13.61 -12.34 -6.34
CA GLY A 256 14.99 -11.87 -6.43
C GLY A 256 15.94 -12.96 -6.86
N PHE A 257 15.91 -14.12 -6.19
CA PHE A 257 16.73 -15.29 -6.52
C PHE A 257 16.49 -15.80 -7.95
N ALA A 258 15.21 -15.93 -8.37
CA ALA A 258 14.88 -16.33 -9.75
C ALA A 258 15.41 -15.33 -10.79
N THR A 259 15.36 -14.03 -10.47
CA THR A 259 15.89 -12.96 -11.33
C THR A 259 17.42 -13.07 -11.48
N GLU A 260 18.14 -13.35 -10.39
CA GLU A 260 19.59 -13.54 -10.41
C GLU A 260 19.99 -14.78 -11.21
N LEU A 261 19.32 -15.92 -11.02
CA LEU A 261 19.54 -17.14 -11.80
C LEU A 261 19.30 -16.91 -13.29
N THR A 262 18.22 -16.21 -13.64
CA THR A 262 17.90 -15.89 -15.03
C THR A 262 18.98 -14.99 -15.64
N ARG A 263 19.43 -13.97 -14.91
CA ARG A 263 20.53 -13.09 -15.34
C ARG A 263 21.83 -13.86 -15.56
N ALA A 264 22.20 -14.73 -14.64
CA ALA A 264 23.39 -15.57 -14.75
C ALA A 264 23.33 -16.49 -15.99
N ALA A 265 22.19 -17.13 -16.23
CA ALA A 265 21.98 -17.98 -17.41
C ALA A 265 22.08 -17.20 -18.72
N LEU A 266 21.48 -15.99 -18.79
CA LEU A 266 21.53 -15.13 -19.97
C LEU A 266 22.93 -14.53 -20.25
N GLN A 267 23.78 -14.45 -19.24
CA GLN A 267 25.16 -13.94 -19.36
C GLN A 267 26.20 -15.05 -19.51
N GLY A 268 25.84 -16.32 -19.31
CA GLY A 268 26.76 -17.46 -19.21
C GLY A 268 27.48 -17.85 -20.51
N SER A 269 27.03 -17.42 -21.70
CA SER A 269 27.67 -17.69 -22.96
C SER A 269 27.52 -16.56 -23.98
N GLN A 270 28.39 -16.52 -25.00
CA GLN A 270 28.24 -15.54 -26.09
C GLN A 270 26.95 -15.73 -26.87
N ALA A 271 26.53 -16.97 -27.11
CA ALA A 271 25.28 -17.29 -27.77
C ALA A 271 24.03 -16.77 -26.94
N ALA A 272 24.06 -16.96 -25.61
CA ALA A 272 23.02 -16.45 -24.73
C ALA A 272 22.93 -14.91 -24.77
N ARG A 273 24.07 -14.22 -24.77
CA ARG A 273 24.14 -12.75 -24.90
C ARG A 273 23.56 -12.26 -26.23
N PHE A 274 23.86 -12.95 -27.35
CA PHE A 274 23.26 -12.63 -28.65
C PHE A 274 21.76 -12.87 -28.65
N GLY A 275 21.28 -13.99 -28.10
CA GLY A 275 19.83 -14.28 -27.96
C GLY A 275 19.10 -13.24 -27.14
N THR A 276 19.75 -12.69 -26.10
CA THR A 276 19.18 -11.63 -25.23
C THR A 276 18.86 -10.34 -26.02
N LEU A 277 19.63 -10.03 -27.09
CA LEU A 277 19.37 -8.85 -27.92
C LEU A 277 18.00 -8.93 -28.60
N PHE A 278 17.61 -10.09 -29.08
CA PHE A 278 16.33 -10.32 -29.75
C PHE A 278 15.16 -10.39 -28.77
N GLN A 279 15.41 -10.77 -27.51
CA GLN A 279 14.38 -10.92 -26.46
C GLN A 279 14.31 -9.75 -25.48
N ARG A 280 15.04 -8.67 -25.70
CA ARG A 280 15.14 -7.52 -24.78
C ARG A 280 13.78 -6.94 -24.37
N ARG A 281 12.81 -6.94 -25.26
CA ARG A 281 11.46 -6.43 -24.97
C ARG A 281 10.73 -7.37 -24.02
N ALA A 282 10.66 -8.66 -24.33
CA ALA A 282 10.01 -9.67 -23.50
C ALA A 282 10.64 -9.78 -22.11
N LEU A 283 11.98 -9.73 -22.02
CA LEU A 283 12.70 -9.77 -20.76
C LEU A 283 12.46 -8.51 -19.92
N ARG A 284 12.33 -7.32 -20.52
CA ARG A 284 11.96 -6.10 -19.81
C ARG A 284 10.53 -6.13 -19.30
N GLU A 285 9.59 -6.64 -20.10
CA GLU A 285 8.21 -6.83 -19.70
C GLU A 285 8.09 -7.82 -18.54
N LEU A 286 8.82 -8.93 -18.59
CA LEU A 286 8.87 -9.90 -17.49
C LEU A 286 9.46 -9.29 -16.21
N ALA A 287 10.61 -8.61 -16.32
CA ALA A 287 11.25 -7.92 -15.19
C ALA A 287 10.30 -6.86 -14.58
N GLY A 288 9.59 -6.09 -15.41
CA GLY A 288 8.63 -5.10 -14.94
C GLY A 288 7.43 -5.70 -14.21
N ARG A 289 6.99 -6.91 -14.57
CA ARG A 289 5.92 -7.63 -13.86
C ARG A 289 6.39 -8.17 -12.50
N MET A 290 7.66 -8.52 -12.37
CA MET A 290 8.26 -9.03 -11.12
C MET A 290 8.76 -7.92 -10.20
N ASP A 291 8.82 -6.68 -10.69
CA ASP A 291 9.33 -5.53 -9.96
C ASP A 291 8.27 -5.01 -8.98
N SER A 292 8.53 -5.19 -7.68
CA SER A 292 7.66 -4.72 -6.59
C SER A 292 7.43 -3.20 -6.61
N GLU A 293 8.38 -2.42 -7.15
CA GLU A 293 8.25 -0.96 -7.31
C GLU A 293 7.13 -0.56 -8.27
N THR A 294 6.73 -1.47 -9.18
CA THR A 294 5.67 -1.22 -10.17
C THR A 294 4.29 -1.06 -9.52
N TYR A 295 4.04 -1.76 -8.41
CA TYR A 295 2.74 -1.75 -7.73
C TYR A 295 2.58 -0.62 -6.71
N GLY A 296 3.60 0.22 -6.50
CA GLY A 296 3.50 1.41 -5.66
C GLY A 296 3.58 1.17 -4.15
N GLY A 297 3.96 -0.05 -3.73
CA GLY A 297 4.12 -0.37 -2.30
C GLY A 297 2.84 -0.89 -1.63
N ALA A 298 2.70 -0.64 -0.33
CA ALA A 298 1.61 -1.12 0.52
C ALA A 298 0.66 0.01 0.90
N ALA A 299 -0.65 -0.24 0.91
CA ALA A 299 -1.64 0.70 1.43
C ALA A 299 -2.02 0.34 2.87
N LEU A 300 -1.92 1.28 3.79
CA LEU A 300 -2.41 1.13 5.15
C LEU A 300 -3.88 1.56 5.20
N LEU A 301 -4.76 0.58 5.19
CA LEU A 301 -6.20 0.75 5.05
C LEU A 301 -6.91 0.85 6.41
N GLY A 302 -8.01 1.59 6.45
CA GLY A 302 -8.86 1.68 7.64
C GLY A 302 -8.53 2.84 8.58
N LEU A 303 -7.84 3.85 8.08
CA LEU A 303 -7.60 5.11 8.76
C LEU A 303 -8.52 6.21 8.20
N GLU A 304 -8.69 7.30 8.95
CA GLU A 304 -9.36 8.54 8.51
C GLU A 304 -8.46 9.34 7.53
N GLY A 305 -7.90 8.63 6.54
CA GLY A 305 -7.02 9.18 5.50
C GLY A 305 -6.25 8.08 4.77
N THR A 306 -5.90 8.33 3.54
CA THR A 306 -5.15 7.41 2.69
C THR A 306 -3.66 7.46 3.02
N VAL A 307 -3.04 6.31 3.26
CA VAL A 307 -1.60 6.18 3.54
C VAL A 307 -1.01 5.07 2.68
N VAL A 308 0.04 5.39 1.93
CA VAL A 308 0.81 4.43 1.13
C VAL A 308 2.23 4.37 1.67
N ILE A 309 2.72 3.16 1.88
CA ILE A 309 4.05 2.85 2.38
C ILE A 309 4.86 2.26 1.24
N ALA A 310 5.85 3.00 0.74
CA ALA A 310 6.82 2.49 -0.21
C ALA A 310 7.86 1.61 0.49
N HIS A 311 8.58 0.78 -0.24
CA HIS A 311 9.67 -0.02 0.32
C HIS A 311 10.80 0.89 0.81
N GLY A 312 11.49 0.53 1.91
CA GLY A 312 12.60 1.34 2.45
C GLY A 312 13.72 1.60 1.45
N ASP A 313 14.02 0.63 0.60
CA ASP A 313 15.02 0.71 -0.49
C ASP A 313 14.45 1.29 -1.81
N SER A 314 13.24 1.89 -1.80
CA SER A 314 12.63 2.46 -3.00
C SER A 314 13.45 3.60 -3.56
N LYS A 315 13.65 3.56 -4.88
CA LYS A 315 14.23 4.63 -5.68
C LYS A 315 13.13 5.52 -6.27
N ALA A 316 13.52 6.51 -7.06
CA ALA A 316 12.60 7.47 -7.67
C ALA A 316 11.40 6.83 -8.37
N LYS A 317 11.60 5.71 -9.10
CA LYS A 317 10.51 4.97 -9.76
C LYS A 317 9.49 4.43 -8.75
N GLY A 318 9.94 3.81 -7.67
CA GLY A 318 9.06 3.25 -6.62
C GLY A 318 8.26 4.35 -5.92
N ILE A 319 8.90 5.48 -5.62
CA ILE A 319 8.23 6.64 -5.01
C ILE A 319 7.19 7.25 -5.95
N ALA A 320 7.51 7.39 -7.24
CA ALA A 320 6.53 7.86 -8.23
C ALA A 320 5.32 6.92 -8.35
N SER A 321 5.57 5.60 -8.35
CA SER A 321 4.50 4.60 -8.33
C SER A 321 3.65 4.67 -7.06
N ALA A 322 4.27 4.90 -5.89
CA ALA A 322 3.57 5.07 -4.61
C ALA A 322 2.70 6.34 -4.59
N CYS A 323 3.19 7.44 -5.16
CA CYS A 323 2.41 8.67 -5.30
C CYS A 323 1.19 8.45 -6.22
N ARG A 324 1.36 7.73 -7.33
CA ARG A 324 0.27 7.37 -8.24
C ARG A 324 -0.78 6.52 -7.52
N LEU A 325 -0.37 5.44 -6.84
CA LEU A 325 -1.26 4.59 -6.06
C LEU A 325 -2.04 5.42 -5.02
N ALA A 326 -1.35 6.29 -4.28
CA ALA A 326 -1.96 7.16 -3.29
C ALA A 326 -3.01 8.09 -3.91
N ALA A 327 -2.73 8.66 -5.08
CA ALA A 327 -3.65 9.50 -5.82
C ALA A 327 -4.89 8.71 -6.31
N ASP A 328 -4.68 7.50 -6.85
CA ASP A 328 -5.77 6.66 -7.36
C ASP A 328 -6.70 6.20 -6.23
N LEU A 329 -6.14 5.80 -5.08
CA LEU A 329 -6.92 5.45 -3.89
C LEU A 329 -7.70 6.65 -3.34
N ALA A 330 -7.10 7.84 -3.32
CA ALA A 330 -7.75 9.07 -2.86
C ALA A 330 -8.87 9.50 -3.83
N ARG A 331 -8.64 9.50 -5.16
CA ARG A 331 -9.67 9.76 -6.16
C ARG A 331 -10.85 8.79 -6.10
N GLY A 332 -10.55 7.52 -5.83
CA GLY A 332 -11.57 6.48 -5.65
C GLY A 332 -12.25 6.50 -4.29
N HIS A 333 -11.97 7.50 -3.44
CA HIS A 333 -12.59 7.66 -2.11
C HIS A 333 -12.50 6.41 -1.25
N ILE A 334 -11.30 5.79 -1.19
CA ILE A 334 -11.09 4.50 -0.51
C ILE A 334 -11.58 4.50 0.95
N THR A 335 -11.38 5.61 1.68
CA THR A 335 -11.79 5.76 3.07
C THR A 335 -13.31 5.67 3.23
N GLU A 336 -14.06 6.35 2.36
CA GLU A 336 -15.51 6.34 2.30
C GLU A 336 -16.04 4.96 1.90
N ARG A 337 -15.45 4.34 0.89
CA ARG A 337 -15.78 2.97 0.45
C ARG A 337 -15.63 1.95 1.57
N ILE A 338 -14.54 2.03 2.33
CA ILE A 338 -14.33 1.15 3.49
C ILE A 338 -15.41 1.42 4.55
N ARG A 339 -15.72 2.69 4.85
CA ARG A 339 -16.75 3.06 5.85
C ARG A 339 -18.13 2.52 5.45
N GLU A 340 -18.50 2.63 4.18
CA GLU A 340 -19.75 2.09 3.64
C GLU A 340 -19.81 0.56 3.76
N ARG A 341 -18.71 -0.13 3.46
CA ARG A 341 -18.64 -1.60 3.54
C ARG A 341 -18.70 -2.13 4.97
N LEU A 342 -18.14 -1.42 5.93
CA LEU A 342 -18.22 -1.82 7.34
C LEU A 342 -19.63 -1.62 7.94
N GLY A 343 -20.46 -0.73 7.37
CA GLY A 343 -21.84 -0.48 7.80
C GLY A 343 -21.97 0.15 9.18
N PRO A 344 -23.17 0.60 9.56
CA PRO A 344 -23.42 1.29 10.83
C PRO A 344 -23.35 0.41 12.07
N SER A 345 -23.48 -0.91 11.95
CA SER A 345 -23.51 -1.87 13.07
C SER A 345 -22.13 -2.22 13.66
N HIS A 346 -21.05 -1.77 13.06
CA HIS A 346 -19.70 -1.88 13.62
C HIS A 346 -19.35 -0.80 14.64
N ARG A 347 -20.34 0.01 15.08
CA ARG A 347 -20.11 0.89 16.23
C ARG A 347 -19.77 0.02 17.43
N ALA A 348 -18.58 0.19 17.95
CA ALA A 348 -17.99 -0.51 19.08
C ALA A 348 -19.01 -0.67 20.24
N GLY A 349 -19.62 -1.81 20.38
CA GLY A 349 -20.60 -2.08 21.44
C GLY A 349 -21.31 -3.42 21.35
N HIS A 350 -21.43 -4.05 20.19
CA HIS A 350 -22.24 -5.27 20.06
C HIS A 350 -21.45 -6.57 20.23
N PHE A 351 -20.14 -6.55 20.02
CA PHE A 351 -19.30 -7.77 20.21
C PHE A 351 -18.99 -8.07 21.68
N LEU A 352 -19.18 -7.13 22.61
CA LEU A 352 -18.88 -7.32 24.06
C LEU A 352 -20.08 -7.79 24.89
N ARG A 353 -21.25 -8.06 24.31
CA ARG A 353 -22.47 -8.47 25.09
C ARG A 353 -22.92 -9.92 24.89
N ARG A 354 -22.11 -10.78 24.30
CA ARG A 354 -22.40 -12.23 24.28
C ARG A 354 -21.15 -13.01 24.72
N GLN A 355 -20.85 -12.95 25.99
CA GLN A 355 -20.19 -13.98 26.77
C GLN A 355 -21.06 -14.27 27.98
#